data_c209c9c8d87f1f1ddf9c27e33dc4bb17
#
_entry.id   c209c9c8d87f1f1ddf9c27e33dc4bb17
#
_cell.length_a   1.000
_cell.length_b   1.000
_cell.length_c   1.000
_cell.angle_alpha   90.00
_cell.angle_beta   90.00
_cell.angle_gamma   90.00
#
_symmetry.space_group_name_H-M   'P 1'
#
loop_
_entity.id
_entity.type
_entity.pdbx_description
1 polymer ?
#
loop_
_entity_poly.entity_id
_entity_poly.type
_entity_poly.pdbx_seq_one_letter_code
_entity_poly.pdbx_strand_id
1 'polypeptide(L)'
;MGLFIAAVPSVYNDNKRGDTMKVVVTGASGYVGTAVLQQLAASGHQIKAIARHRNPEAPAEARWVLGDIRDMDLVEPFKGADAVIHLIGIIREIRGERVTFELMHVGATQRVLAAMQVAGVGRLVHMSALGTRAHAESQYHRTKWEAEKLVAASDVYATIVRPSLMFGGHPPFFELLARLTRLPSVPVPGDGRTLFQPVARRDVADLMVRVLDDSAAFGLAMELGGPDRLTLNELFDFMARRGGRTKPAKLHLPLGLVGAAARLSAVLPIPITPDQLAMLTEPNITDDTRWHRWVAAPQNLASWPAEQKPNR
;
A
#
# COMPACT_ATOMS: atom_id res chain seq x y z
N MET A 1 2.97 -2.18 21.42
CA MET A 1 3.98 -1.18 21.79
C MET A 1 4.31 -0.40 20.50
N GLY A 2 3.70 0.78 20.36
CA GLY A 2 3.79 1.57 19.12
C GLY A 2 5.21 2.08 18.91
N LEU A 3 5.65 2.06 17.65
CA LEU A 3 6.88 2.70 17.22
C LEU A 3 6.69 4.21 17.45
N PHE A 4 7.33 4.79 18.46
CA PHE A 4 7.43 6.25 18.60
C PHE A 4 8.50 6.73 17.63
N ILE A 5 8.11 7.52 16.63
CA ILE A 5 9.05 8.26 15.81
C ILE A 5 9.67 9.35 16.69
N ALA A 6 10.97 9.53 16.62
CA ALA A 6 11.75 10.45 17.46
C ALA A 6 11.14 11.87 17.50
N ALA A 7 11.40 12.59 18.59
CA ALA A 7 10.86 13.93 18.83
C ALA A 7 11.05 14.85 17.62
N VAL A 8 9.94 15.43 17.16
CA VAL A 8 9.87 16.40 16.06
C VAL A 8 10.86 17.54 16.30
N PRO A 9 11.82 17.81 15.40
CA PRO A 9 12.66 19.00 15.50
C PRO A 9 11.79 20.27 15.50
N SER A 10 12.14 21.28 16.26
CA SER A 10 11.30 22.44 16.59
C SER A 10 11.04 23.48 15.48
N VAL A 11 11.31 23.17 14.20
CA VAL A 11 11.29 24.16 13.10
C VAL A 11 10.45 23.69 11.90
N TYR A 12 9.23 23.22 12.11
CA TYR A 12 8.27 23.14 11.01
C TYR A 12 7.42 24.43 10.99
N ASN A 13 7.39 25.11 9.85
CA ASN A 13 6.62 26.34 9.70
C ASN A 13 5.14 26.01 9.38
N ASP A 14 4.30 25.97 10.40
CA ASP A 14 2.85 25.73 10.29
C ASP A 14 2.09 26.77 9.39
N ASN A 15 2.75 27.86 8.97
CA ASN A 15 2.15 28.88 8.11
C ASN A 15 1.90 28.42 6.66
N LYS A 16 2.26 27.19 6.30
CA LYS A 16 2.06 26.63 4.93
C LYS A 16 0.80 25.76 4.79
N ARG A 17 -0.08 25.72 5.77
CA ARG A 17 -1.34 24.95 5.65
C ARG A 17 -2.19 25.48 4.49
N GLY A 18 -2.54 24.58 3.56
CA GLY A 18 -3.36 24.90 2.39
C GLY A 18 -2.61 25.50 1.21
N ASP A 19 -1.29 25.70 1.31
CA ASP A 19 -0.47 26.19 0.20
C ASP A 19 -0.19 25.07 -0.83
N THR A 20 0.03 25.47 -2.08
CA THR A 20 0.51 24.56 -3.13
C THR A 20 1.90 24.03 -2.79
N MET A 21 2.02 22.73 -2.53
CA MET A 21 3.29 22.05 -2.26
C MET A 21 3.87 21.42 -3.52
N LYS A 22 5.20 21.30 -3.57
CA LYS A 22 5.94 20.48 -4.54
C LYS A 22 6.17 19.10 -3.94
N VAL A 23 5.45 18.10 -4.42
CA VAL A 23 5.46 16.75 -3.85
C VAL A 23 6.13 15.78 -4.82
N VAL A 24 7.13 15.04 -4.32
CA VAL A 24 7.73 13.92 -5.04
C VAL A 24 7.04 12.63 -4.62
N VAL A 25 6.60 11.83 -5.59
CA VAL A 25 5.98 10.53 -5.36
C VAL A 25 6.85 9.44 -5.95
N THR A 26 7.38 8.54 -5.12
CA THR A 26 8.10 7.34 -5.58
C THR A 26 7.15 6.15 -5.65
N GLY A 27 7.29 5.29 -6.66
CA GLY A 27 6.30 4.23 -6.93
C GLY A 27 5.02 4.78 -7.59
N ALA A 28 5.14 5.93 -8.26
CA ALA A 28 4.04 6.74 -8.79
C ALA A 28 3.17 6.01 -9.83
N SER A 29 3.73 5.08 -10.62
CA SER A 29 2.97 4.31 -11.62
C SER A 29 2.22 3.11 -11.04
N GLY A 30 2.39 2.81 -9.74
CA GLY A 30 1.77 1.67 -9.08
C GLY A 30 0.29 1.86 -8.76
N TYR A 31 -0.32 0.80 -8.21
CA TYR A 31 -1.73 0.75 -7.86
C TYR A 31 -2.17 1.92 -6.94
N VAL A 32 -1.44 2.18 -5.86
CA VAL A 32 -1.73 3.33 -4.97
C VAL A 32 -1.20 4.64 -5.55
N GLY A 33 -0.05 4.59 -6.23
CA GLY A 33 0.60 5.76 -6.80
C GLY A 33 -0.32 6.57 -7.71
N THR A 34 -1.02 5.91 -8.62
CA THR A 34 -1.97 6.57 -9.53
C THR A 34 -3.07 7.33 -8.77
N ALA A 35 -3.64 6.73 -7.71
CA ALA A 35 -4.66 7.39 -6.89
C ALA A 35 -4.09 8.59 -6.11
N VAL A 36 -2.86 8.46 -5.59
CA VAL A 36 -2.16 9.58 -4.92
C VAL A 36 -1.90 10.73 -5.89
N LEU A 37 -1.43 10.43 -7.12
CA LEU A 37 -1.23 11.47 -8.15
C LEU A 37 -2.53 12.20 -8.48
N GLN A 38 -3.66 11.46 -8.61
CA GLN A 38 -4.99 12.05 -8.85
C GLN A 38 -5.43 12.97 -7.71
N GLN A 39 -5.22 12.57 -6.46
CA GLN A 39 -5.56 13.39 -5.30
C GLN A 39 -4.66 14.62 -5.16
N LEU A 40 -3.35 14.50 -5.43
CA LEU A 40 -2.43 15.63 -5.44
C LEU A 40 -2.82 16.66 -6.50
N ALA A 41 -3.16 16.22 -7.72
CA ALA A 41 -3.62 17.10 -8.79
C ALA A 41 -4.94 17.80 -8.44
N ALA A 42 -5.91 17.06 -7.86
CA ALA A 42 -7.18 17.60 -7.41
C ALA A 42 -7.02 18.65 -6.28
N SER A 43 -5.96 18.52 -5.48
CA SER A 43 -5.60 19.47 -4.41
C SER A 43 -4.68 20.62 -4.89
N GLY A 44 -4.36 20.70 -6.18
CA GLY A 44 -3.56 21.78 -6.77
C GLY A 44 -2.06 21.71 -6.47
N HIS A 45 -1.55 20.58 -6.00
CA HIS A 45 -0.12 20.42 -5.73
C HIS A 45 0.70 20.22 -7.03
N GLN A 46 1.96 20.64 -6.99
CA GLN A 46 2.92 20.34 -8.06
C GLN A 46 3.48 18.93 -7.87
N ILE A 47 3.41 18.10 -8.90
CA ILE A 47 3.71 16.67 -8.82
C ILE A 47 4.97 16.33 -9.60
N LYS A 48 5.94 15.69 -8.93
CA LYS A 48 7.06 15.01 -9.56
C LYS A 48 6.92 13.51 -9.30
N ALA A 49 6.63 12.74 -10.35
CA ALA A 49 6.32 11.32 -10.30
C ALA A 49 7.55 10.49 -10.67
N ILE A 50 8.06 9.65 -9.76
CA ILE A 50 9.21 8.77 -9.99
C ILE A 50 8.72 7.33 -10.16
N ALA A 51 9.04 6.72 -11.32
CA ALA A 51 8.69 5.34 -11.62
C ALA A 51 9.53 4.81 -12.78
N ARG A 52 9.48 3.49 -13.03
CA ARG A 52 10.15 2.85 -14.17
C ARG A 52 9.47 3.16 -15.51
N HIS A 53 8.18 3.39 -15.48
CA HIS A 53 7.36 3.73 -16.65
C HIS A 53 6.21 4.66 -16.23
N ARG A 54 5.66 5.39 -17.18
CA ARG A 54 4.47 6.22 -16.97
C ARG A 54 3.23 5.34 -16.85
N ASN A 55 2.26 5.80 -16.07
CA ASN A 55 0.92 5.21 -16.07
C ASN A 55 -0.01 6.12 -16.89
N PRO A 56 -0.74 5.59 -17.90
CA PRO A 56 -1.64 6.39 -18.74
C PRO A 56 -2.84 6.96 -17.96
N GLU A 57 -3.21 6.37 -16.81
CA GLU A 57 -4.29 6.87 -15.96
C GLU A 57 -3.86 8.02 -15.03
N ALA A 58 -2.57 8.37 -15.02
CA ALA A 58 -2.07 9.47 -14.21
C ALA A 58 -2.52 10.83 -14.76
N PRO A 59 -2.68 11.86 -13.89
CA PRO A 59 -3.03 13.19 -14.31
C PRO A 59 -1.94 13.80 -15.21
N ALA A 60 -2.35 14.67 -16.17
CA ALA A 60 -1.45 15.30 -17.12
C ALA A 60 -0.43 16.23 -16.46
N GLU A 61 -0.77 16.75 -15.29
CA GLU A 61 0.07 17.64 -14.47
C GLU A 61 1.29 16.95 -13.88
N ALA A 62 1.29 15.61 -13.83
CA ALA A 62 2.40 14.85 -13.27
C ALA A 62 3.66 14.93 -14.14
N ARG A 63 4.73 15.51 -13.59
CA ARG A 63 6.05 15.55 -14.23
C ARG A 63 6.80 14.26 -13.91
N TRP A 64 7.06 13.43 -14.92
CA TRP A 64 7.68 12.14 -14.78
C TRP A 64 9.20 12.20 -14.82
N VAL A 65 9.83 11.55 -13.82
CA VAL A 65 11.24 11.20 -13.82
C VAL A 65 11.31 9.67 -13.90
N LEU A 66 11.74 9.16 -15.04
CA LEU A 66 11.78 7.71 -15.29
C LEU A 66 13.11 7.12 -14.87
N GLY A 67 13.05 6.05 -14.09
CA GLY A 67 14.22 5.33 -13.63
C GLY A 67 13.87 4.25 -12.61
N ASP A 68 14.84 3.39 -12.33
CA ASP A 68 14.72 2.39 -11.29
C ASP A 68 15.24 2.95 -9.97
N ILE A 69 14.43 2.88 -8.92
CA ILE A 69 14.80 3.38 -7.59
C ILE A 69 16.09 2.74 -7.06
N ARG A 70 16.43 1.55 -7.54
CA ARG A 70 17.62 0.81 -7.11
C ARG A 70 18.94 1.43 -7.58
N ASP A 71 18.91 2.12 -8.71
CA ASP A 71 20.14 2.54 -9.42
C ASP A 71 20.14 4.04 -9.79
N MET A 72 18.98 4.70 -9.95
CA MET A 72 18.88 6.10 -10.36
C MET A 72 19.40 7.08 -9.29
N ASP A 73 19.85 8.25 -9.71
CA ASP A 73 20.05 9.38 -8.79
C ASP A 73 18.70 9.93 -8.33
N LEU A 74 18.51 10.02 -7.01
CA LEU A 74 17.29 10.56 -6.39
C LEU A 74 17.49 11.98 -5.86
N VAL A 75 18.73 12.46 -5.71
CA VAL A 75 19.00 13.78 -5.13
C VAL A 75 18.46 14.87 -6.04
N GLU A 76 18.77 14.82 -7.33
CA GLU A 76 18.34 15.85 -8.29
C GLU A 76 16.80 15.93 -8.41
N PRO A 77 16.05 14.81 -8.53
CA PRO A 77 14.61 14.85 -8.48
C PRO A 77 14.00 15.43 -7.20
N PHE A 78 14.69 15.32 -6.06
CA PHE A 78 14.18 15.77 -4.76
C PHE A 78 14.48 17.25 -4.47
N LYS A 79 15.42 17.88 -5.16
CA LYS A 79 15.76 19.29 -4.95
C LYS A 79 14.54 20.19 -5.09
N GLY A 80 14.34 21.05 -4.09
CA GLY A 80 13.25 22.01 -4.03
C GLY A 80 11.86 21.41 -3.83
N ALA A 81 11.76 20.12 -3.46
CA ALA A 81 10.51 19.52 -3.03
C ALA A 81 10.19 19.91 -1.58
N ASP A 82 8.92 20.09 -1.27
CA ASP A 82 8.44 20.32 0.09
C ASP A 82 8.23 19.00 0.84
N ALA A 83 7.83 17.93 0.13
CA ALA A 83 7.54 16.63 0.71
C ALA A 83 7.81 15.46 -0.25
N VAL A 84 7.99 14.27 0.33
CA VAL A 84 8.07 12.99 -0.39
C VAL A 84 6.95 12.07 0.08
N ILE A 85 6.23 11.43 -0.87
CA ILE A 85 5.36 10.29 -0.61
C ILE A 85 6.07 9.04 -1.16
N HIS A 86 6.43 8.12 -0.26
CA HIS A 86 7.16 6.91 -0.61
C HIS A 86 6.23 5.69 -0.63
N LEU A 87 5.93 5.18 -1.84
CA LEU A 87 4.95 4.11 -2.07
C LEU A 87 5.59 2.81 -2.56
N ILE A 88 6.92 2.76 -2.72
CA ILE A 88 7.57 1.57 -3.26
C ILE A 88 7.42 0.40 -2.30
N GLY A 89 7.00 -0.71 -2.87
CA GLY A 89 6.88 -1.99 -2.22
C GLY A 89 6.40 -3.04 -3.22
N ILE A 90 6.65 -4.29 -2.86
CA ILE A 90 6.24 -5.46 -3.63
C ILE A 90 5.52 -6.44 -2.70
N ILE A 91 4.59 -7.22 -3.23
CA ILE A 91 3.90 -8.29 -2.49
C ILE A 91 4.40 -9.70 -2.87
N ARG A 92 5.35 -9.77 -3.79
CA ARG A 92 5.99 -10.99 -4.28
C ARG A 92 7.37 -10.66 -4.83
N GLU A 93 8.35 -11.47 -4.49
CA GLU A 93 9.69 -11.40 -5.07
C GLU A 93 9.72 -11.96 -6.50
N ILE A 94 10.58 -11.40 -7.36
CA ILE A 94 10.80 -11.89 -8.72
C ILE A 94 12.23 -12.40 -8.80
N ARG A 95 12.36 -13.72 -8.92
CA ARG A 95 13.67 -14.38 -9.05
C ARG A 95 14.37 -13.92 -10.34
N GLY A 96 15.67 -13.69 -10.25
CA GLY A 96 16.49 -13.27 -11.38
C GLY A 96 16.45 -11.79 -11.73
N GLU A 97 15.55 -10.99 -11.14
CA GLU A 97 15.41 -9.55 -11.46
C GLU A 97 15.93 -8.61 -10.36
N ARG A 98 16.60 -9.08 -9.34
CA ARG A 98 16.98 -8.28 -8.16
C ARG A 98 15.77 -7.57 -7.52
N VAL A 99 14.59 -8.21 -7.57
CA VAL A 99 13.34 -7.71 -6.99
C VAL A 99 13.02 -8.56 -5.76
N THR A 100 13.64 -8.21 -4.63
CA THR A 100 13.44 -8.86 -3.33
C THR A 100 12.77 -7.91 -2.34
N PHE A 101 12.12 -8.45 -1.32
CA PHE A 101 11.54 -7.65 -0.24
C PHE A 101 12.58 -6.75 0.40
N GLU A 102 13.79 -7.26 0.66
CA GLU A 102 14.88 -6.49 1.25
C GLU A 102 15.27 -5.29 0.39
N LEU A 103 15.52 -5.49 -0.90
CA LEU A 103 15.91 -4.40 -1.80
C LEU A 103 14.79 -3.37 -2.03
N MET A 104 13.54 -3.84 -2.11
CA MET A 104 12.42 -2.97 -2.47
C MET A 104 11.75 -2.29 -1.25
N HIS A 105 11.87 -2.84 -0.06
CA HIS A 105 11.33 -2.23 1.15
C HIS A 105 12.42 -1.48 1.93
N VAL A 106 13.50 -2.17 2.29
CA VAL A 106 14.57 -1.60 3.11
C VAL A 106 15.51 -0.75 2.26
N GLY A 107 16.09 -1.31 1.21
CA GLY A 107 17.05 -0.62 0.35
C GLY A 107 16.46 0.62 -0.33
N ALA A 108 15.23 0.54 -0.87
CA ALA A 108 14.58 1.70 -1.46
C ALA A 108 14.31 2.80 -0.44
N THR A 109 13.86 2.44 0.79
CA THR A 109 13.65 3.41 1.87
C THR A 109 14.96 4.08 2.30
N GLN A 110 16.06 3.33 2.43
CA GLN A 110 17.38 3.90 2.72
C GLN A 110 17.81 4.95 1.68
N ARG A 111 17.65 4.62 0.40
CA ARG A 111 18.00 5.53 -0.71
C ARG A 111 17.14 6.80 -0.70
N VAL A 112 15.83 6.67 -0.44
CA VAL A 112 14.92 7.81 -0.33
C VAL A 112 15.32 8.71 0.83
N LEU A 113 15.56 8.17 2.01
CA LEU A 113 15.98 8.96 3.19
C LEU A 113 17.31 9.67 2.97
N ALA A 114 18.30 8.98 2.39
CA ALA A 114 19.60 9.59 2.06
C ALA A 114 19.45 10.74 1.05
N ALA A 115 18.64 10.56 0.00
CA ALA A 115 18.39 11.61 -0.98
C ALA A 115 17.63 12.80 -0.37
N MET A 116 16.65 12.55 0.51
CA MET A 116 15.93 13.60 1.24
C MET A 116 16.88 14.44 2.09
N GLN A 117 17.79 13.79 2.81
CA GLN A 117 18.79 14.46 3.64
C GLN A 117 19.68 15.40 2.80
N VAL A 118 20.22 14.90 1.69
CA VAL A 118 21.09 15.70 0.79
C VAL A 118 20.31 16.83 0.11
N ALA A 119 19.06 16.59 -0.29
CA ALA A 119 18.22 17.58 -0.95
C ALA A 119 17.54 18.59 0.02
N GLY A 120 17.68 18.38 1.34
CA GLY A 120 17.08 19.24 2.37
C GLY A 120 15.55 19.09 2.47
N VAL A 121 14.99 17.92 2.13
CA VAL A 121 13.54 17.66 2.21
C VAL A 121 13.19 17.02 3.55
N GLY A 122 12.45 17.73 4.38
CA GLY A 122 12.16 17.31 5.76
C GLY A 122 10.85 16.55 5.96
N ARG A 123 9.95 16.45 4.98
CA ARG A 123 8.62 15.84 5.14
C ARG A 123 8.48 14.53 4.36
N LEU A 124 8.08 13.44 5.05
CA LEU A 124 7.88 12.12 4.45
C LEU A 124 6.50 11.53 4.83
N VAL A 125 5.75 11.04 3.84
CA VAL A 125 4.64 10.11 4.05
C VAL A 125 5.05 8.74 3.50
N HIS A 126 5.18 7.76 4.40
CA HIS A 126 5.68 6.42 4.06
C HIS A 126 4.56 5.39 4.09
N MET A 127 4.40 4.62 3.01
CA MET A 127 3.42 3.54 2.94
C MET A 127 4.01 2.22 3.45
N SER A 128 3.48 1.75 4.56
CA SER A 128 3.72 0.42 5.10
C SER A 128 2.53 -0.52 4.85
N ALA A 129 2.21 -1.40 5.77
CA ALA A 129 1.07 -2.31 5.69
C ALA A 129 0.55 -2.67 7.08
N LEU A 130 -0.76 -2.88 7.21
CA LEU A 130 -1.35 -3.44 8.43
C LEU A 130 -0.80 -4.85 8.68
N GLY A 131 -0.44 -5.13 9.93
CA GLY A 131 0.24 -6.37 10.32
C GLY A 131 1.77 -6.27 10.39
N THR A 132 2.36 -5.14 9.98
CA THR A 132 3.80 -4.88 10.08
C THR A 132 4.28 -4.88 11.52
N ARG A 133 5.22 -5.79 11.86
CA ARG A 133 5.80 -5.96 13.19
C ARG A 133 7.12 -6.74 13.13
N ALA A 134 7.95 -6.64 14.17
CA ALA A 134 9.28 -7.26 14.23
C ALA A 134 9.27 -8.78 14.00
N HIS A 135 8.32 -9.47 14.59
CA HIS A 135 8.22 -10.95 14.58
C HIS A 135 7.04 -11.42 13.74
N ALA A 136 6.73 -10.75 12.62
CA ALA A 136 5.73 -11.21 11.68
C ALA A 136 6.15 -12.54 11.04
N GLU A 137 5.19 -13.41 10.72
CA GLU A 137 5.48 -14.67 10.03
C GLU A 137 5.96 -14.43 8.61
N SER A 138 5.34 -13.48 7.90
CA SER A 138 5.73 -13.13 6.54
C SER A 138 6.99 -12.27 6.49
N GLN A 139 7.87 -12.55 5.53
CA GLN A 139 9.04 -11.73 5.25
C GLN A 139 8.64 -10.34 4.74
N TYR A 140 7.51 -10.25 4.03
CA TYR A 140 6.90 -8.99 3.62
C TYR A 140 6.72 -8.04 4.81
N HIS A 141 6.04 -8.46 5.88
CA HIS A 141 5.81 -7.61 7.04
C HIS A 141 7.09 -7.35 7.84
N ARG A 142 8.02 -8.31 7.93
CA ARG A 142 9.32 -8.09 8.59
C ARG A 142 10.14 -7.01 7.89
N THR A 143 10.26 -7.07 6.57
CA THR A 143 11.02 -6.06 5.81
C THR A 143 10.33 -4.69 5.78
N LYS A 144 8.99 -4.65 5.80
CA LYS A 144 8.27 -3.38 6.04
C LYS A 144 8.57 -2.81 7.43
N TRP A 145 8.65 -3.66 8.47
CA TRP A 145 9.05 -3.23 9.81
C TRP A 145 10.47 -2.67 9.84
N GLU A 146 11.44 -3.32 9.17
CA GLU A 146 12.81 -2.80 9.05
C GLU A 146 12.82 -1.42 8.35
N ALA A 147 12.04 -1.24 7.30
CA ALA A 147 11.90 0.06 6.63
C ALA A 147 11.29 1.12 7.57
N GLU A 148 10.27 0.79 8.36
CA GLU A 148 9.70 1.69 9.36
C GLU A 148 10.71 2.12 10.42
N LYS A 149 11.60 1.21 10.86
CA LYS A 149 12.68 1.54 11.81
C LYS A 149 13.64 2.57 11.22
N LEU A 150 13.99 2.45 9.94
CA LEU A 150 14.83 3.44 9.26
C LEU A 150 14.14 4.81 9.22
N VAL A 151 12.86 4.84 8.90
CA VAL A 151 12.07 6.07 8.92
C VAL A 151 12.00 6.67 10.32
N ALA A 152 11.77 5.86 11.34
CA ALA A 152 11.69 6.31 12.73
C ALA A 152 13.03 6.82 13.29
N ALA A 153 14.14 6.32 12.77
CA ALA A 153 15.49 6.73 13.17
C ALA A 153 16.02 7.94 12.37
N SER A 154 15.27 8.42 11.37
CA SER A 154 15.69 9.55 10.52
C SER A 154 15.19 10.89 11.08
N ASP A 155 15.84 11.99 10.66
CA ASP A 155 15.51 13.36 11.09
C ASP A 155 14.36 13.98 10.27
N VAL A 156 13.50 13.17 9.64
CA VAL A 156 12.37 13.67 8.83
C VAL A 156 11.07 13.68 9.64
N TYR A 157 10.21 14.64 9.36
CA TYR A 157 8.82 14.66 9.85
C TYR A 157 8.01 13.58 9.12
N ALA A 158 8.05 12.35 9.64
CA ALA A 158 7.43 11.22 8.98
C ALA A 158 5.98 10.98 9.44
N THR A 159 5.15 10.49 8.52
CA THR A 159 3.88 9.82 8.82
C THR A 159 3.93 8.45 8.17
N ILE A 160 3.73 7.38 8.94
CA ILE A 160 3.65 6.02 8.44
C ILE A 160 2.19 5.63 8.30
N VAL A 161 1.82 5.16 7.11
CA VAL A 161 0.46 4.71 6.78
C VAL A 161 0.49 3.20 6.57
N ARG A 162 -0.27 2.47 7.38
CA ARG A 162 -0.38 0.99 7.38
C ARG A 162 -1.76 0.56 6.89
N PRO A 163 -2.04 0.56 5.58
CA PRO A 163 -3.33 0.14 5.08
C PRO A 163 -3.54 -1.37 5.23
N SER A 164 -4.77 -1.76 5.49
CA SER A 164 -5.29 -3.11 5.31
C SER A 164 -5.36 -3.45 3.81
N LEU A 165 -5.97 -4.58 3.49
CA LEU A 165 -6.28 -4.99 2.12
C LEU A 165 -7.05 -3.88 1.38
N MET A 166 -6.50 -3.37 0.28
CA MET A 166 -7.11 -2.26 -0.44
C MET A 166 -8.03 -2.71 -1.56
N PHE A 167 -9.16 -2.02 -1.73
CA PHE A 167 -10.08 -2.20 -2.85
C PHE A 167 -10.26 -0.92 -3.68
N GLY A 168 -10.88 -1.03 -4.86
CA GLY A 168 -11.09 0.08 -5.80
C GLY A 168 -10.10 0.07 -6.98
N GLY A 169 -10.56 0.40 -8.17
CA GLY A 169 -9.81 0.19 -9.41
C GLY A 169 -9.55 -1.31 -9.67
N HIS A 170 -8.31 -1.66 -10.01
CA HIS A 170 -7.87 -3.02 -10.34
C HIS A 170 -6.96 -3.61 -9.23
N PRO A 171 -7.49 -3.97 -8.04
CA PRO A 171 -6.70 -4.47 -6.92
C PRO A 171 -6.28 -5.92 -7.16
N PRO A 172 -4.97 -6.24 -7.20
CA PRO A 172 -4.48 -7.57 -7.61
C PRO A 172 -5.06 -8.74 -6.80
N PHE A 173 -5.25 -8.54 -5.50
CA PHE A 173 -5.83 -9.58 -4.63
C PHE A 173 -7.30 -9.86 -4.98
N PHE A 174 -8.12 -8.82 -5.13
CA PHE A 174 -9.53 -9.00 -5.48
C PHE A 174 -9.70 -9.54 -6.91
N GLU A 175 -8.80 -9.20 -7.83
CA GLU A 175 -8.78 -9.81 -9.17
C GLU A 175 -8.46 -11.31 -9.11
N LEU A 176 -7.55 -11.71 -8.21
CA LEU A 176 -7.31 -13.13 -7.96
C LEU A 176 -8.56 -13.81 -7.42
N LEU A 177 -9.23 -13.23 -6.42
CA LEU A 177 -10.49 -13.77 -5.90
C LEU A 177 -11.54 -13.87 -7.01
N ALA A 178 -11.71 -12.83 -7.85
CA ALA A 178 -12.64 -12.84 -8.98
C ALA A 178 -12.37 -13.98 -9.97
N ARG A 179 -11.10 -14.24 -10.27
CA ARG A 179 -10.71 -15.37 -11.13
C ARG A 179 -11.04 -16.73 -10.49
N LEU A 180 -10.73 -16.88 -9.20
CA LEU A 180 -11.02 -18.11 -8.46
C LEU A 180 -12.51 -18.39 -8.33
N THR A 181 -13.36 -17.35 -8.20
CA THR A 181 -14.81 -17.52 -8.15
C THR A 181 -15.43 -18.00 -9.46
N ARG A 182 -14.68 -18.00 -10.57
CA ARG A 182 -15.15 -18.58 -11.85
C ARG A 182 -15.03 -20.10 -11.89
N LEU A 183 -14.26 -20.70 -10.99
CA LEU A 183 -14.12 -22.16 -10.88
C LEU A 183 -15.42 -22.81 -10.40
N PRO A 184 -15.68 -24.09 -10.73
CA PRO A 184 -16.81 -24.84 -10.19
C PRO A 184 -16.83 -24.89 -8.65
N SER A 185 -15.67 -25.01 -8.05
CA SER A 185 -15.46 -24.92 -6.61
C SER A 185 -14.24 -24.03 -6.30
N VAL A 186 -14.41 -23.09 -5.37
CA VAL A 186 -13.37 -22.14 -4.99
C VAL A 186 -12.43 -22.78 -3.97
N PRO A 187 -11.12 -22.91 -4.25
CA PRO A 187 -10.17 -23.39 -3.25
C PRO A 187 -9.95 -22.31 -2.18
N VAL A 188 -10.26 -22.64 -0.93
CA VAL A 188 -10.11 -21.74 0.22
C VAL A 188 -9.04 -22.29 1.15
N PRO A 189 -7.96 -21.57 1.46
CA PRO A 189 -6.97 -21.97 2.46
C PRO A 189 -7.59 -22.03 3.86
N GLY A 190 -7.36 -23.14 4.58
CA GLY A 190 -7.89 -23.34 5.91
C GLY A 190 -9.41 -23.39 5.94
N ASP A 191 -10.03 -22.85 6.99
CA ASP A 191 -11.48 -22.76 7.15
C ASP A 191 -12.09 -21.48 6.54
N GLY A 192 -11.26 -20.58 6.02
CA GLY A 192 -11.68 -19.32 5.44
C GLY A 192 -12.30 -18.32 6.41
N ARG A 193 -12.07 -18.46 7.72
CA ARG A 193 -12.61 -17.57 8.78
C ARG A 193 -11.68 -16.41 9.15
N THR A 194 -10.46 -16.36 8.60
CA THR A 194 -9.57 -15.21 8.79
C THR A 194 -10.27 -13.92 8.43
N LEU A 195 -10.20 -12.93 9.33
CA LEU A 195 -10.86 -11.63 9.18
C LEU A 195 -9.99 -10.64 8.42
N PHE A 196 -10.62 -9.90 7.52
CA PHE A 196 -10.05 -8.79 6.77
C PHE A 196 -10.92 -7.55 6.93
N GLN A 197 -10.31 -6.38 6.88
CA GLN A 197 -10.99 -5.08 6.99
C GLN A 197 -10.62 -4.20 5.79
N PRO A 198 -11.17 -4.49 4.58
CA PRO A 198 -10.77 -3.80 3.36
C PRO A 198 -10.96 -2.29 3.44
N VAL A 199 -9.97 -1.53 2.98
CA VAL A 199 -9.98 -0.07 2.92
C VAL A 199 -9.98 0.40 1.46
N ALA A 200 -10.70 1.47 1.14
CA ALA A 200 -10.72 2.00 -0.21
C ALA A 200 -9.35 2.62 -0.58
N ARG A 201 -8.83 2.27 -1.76
CA ARG A 201 -7.59 2.87 -2.31
C ARG A 201 -7.66 4.41 -2.33
N ARG A 202 -8.86 4.96 -2.63
CA ARG A 202 -9.09 6.40 -2.67
C ARG A 202 -8.94 7.03 -1.29
N ASP A 203 -9.45 6.39 -0.23
CA ASP A 203 -9.36 6.89 1.14
C ASP A 203 -7.91 6.88 1.64
N VAL A 204 -7.14 5.85 1.27
CA VAL A 204 -5.69 5.79 1.55
C VAL A 204 -4.96 6.95 0.85
N ALA A 205 -5.26 7.20 -0.43
CA ALA A 205 -4.66 8.29 -1.18
C ALA A 205 -5.07 9.66 -0.63
N ASP A 206 -6.34 9.85 -0.28
CA ASP A 206 -6.86 11.08 0.32
C ASP A 206 -6.15 11.36 1.67
N LEU A 207 -6.04 10.36 2.54
CA LEU A 207 -5.28 10.49 3.78
C LEU A 207 -3.84 10.93 3.52
N MET A 208 -3.12 10.24 2.61
CA MET A 208 -1.71 10.52 2.34
C MET A 208 -1.47 11.95 1.86
N VAL A 209 -2.42 12.52 1.14
CA VAL A 209 -2.34 13.92 0.69
C VAL A 209 -2.71 14.89 1.82
N ARG A 210 -3.79 14.63 2.57
CA ARG A 210 -4.25 15.51 3.65
C ARG A 210 -3.29 15.62 4.84
N VAL A 211 -2.45 14.61 5.05
CA VAL A 211 -1.45 14.64 6.13
C VAL A 211 -0.15 15.34 5.75
N LEU A 212 0.02 15.78 4.49
CA LEU A 212 1.27 16.38 4.02
C LEU A 212 1.67 17.61 4.82
N ASP A 213 0.71 18.50 5.08
CA ASP A 213 0.89 19.80 5.72
C ASP A 213 0.27 19.89 7.13
N ASP A 214 -0.26 18.78 7.68
CA ASP A 214 -0.80 18.75 9.04
C ASP A 214 0.22 18.20 10.04
N SER A 215 0.79 19.09 10.87
CA SER A 215 1.75 18.72 11.92
C SER A 215 1.18 17.72 12.95
N ALA A 216 -0.16 17.66 13.10
CA ALA A 216 -0.79 16.64 13.94
C ALA A 216 -0.60 15.19 13.43
N ALA A 217 -0.18 15.01 12.18
CA ALA A 217 0.14 13.69 11.61
C ALA A 217 1.62 13.32 11.76
N PHE A 218 2.48 14.25 12.16
CA PHE A 218 3.92 14.00 12.27
C PHE A 218 4.22 13.04 13.41
N GLY A 219 5.14 12.12 13.17
CA GLY A 219 5.48 11.08 14.12
C GLY A 219 4.45 9.97 14.29
N LEU A 220 3.33 10.01 13.57
CA LEU A 220 2.30 8.98 13.68
C LEU A 220 2.57 7.80 12.75
N ALA A 221 2.34 6.59 13.29
CA ALA A 221 2.08 5.39 12.51
C ALA A 221 0.58 5.04 12.67
N MET A 222 -0.18 5.07 11.57
CA MET A 222 -1.63 4.87 11.56
C MET A 222 -2.01 3.62 10.80
N GLU A 223 -2.83 2.77 11.43
CA GLU A 223 -3.40 1.59 10.80
C GLU A 223 -4.76 1.94 10.18
N LEU A 224 -4.96 1.57 8.90
CA LEU A 224 -6.16 1.93 8.16
C LEU A 224 -6.97 0.67 7.84
N GLY A 225 -8.09 0.51 8.51
CA GLY A 225 -9.13 -0.47 8.18
C GLY A 225 -10.39 0.25 7.70
N GLY A 226 -11.04 -0.28 6.66
CA GLY A 226 -12.32 0.25 6.21
C GLY A 226 -13.47 -0.08 7.19
N PRO A 227 -14.70 0.34 6.89
CA PRO A 227 -15.85 0.11 7.78
C PRO A 227 -16.30 -1.35 7.85
N ASP A 228 -15.99 -2.17 6.85
CA ASP A 228 -16.45 -3.55 6.76
C ASP A 228 -15.40 -4.53 7.29
N ARG A 229 -15.81 -5.47 8.15
CA ARG A 229 -14.99 -6.63 8.57
C ARG A 229 -15.60 -7.89 8.00
N LEU A 230 -14.83 -8.63 7.22
CA LEU A 230 -15.28 -9.78 6.44
C LEU A 230 -14.30 -10.93 6.58
N THR A 231 -14.81 -12.14 6.66
CA THR A 231 -14.00 -13.35 6.53
C THR A 231 -13.54 -13.55 5.10
N LEU A 232 -12.50 -14.37 4.89
CA LEU A 232 -12.08 -14.76 3.54
C LEU A 232 -13.23 -15.42 2.76
N ASN A 233 -14.06 -16.22 3.42
CA ASN A 233 -15.27 -16.81 2.83
C ASN A 233 -16.25 -15.75 2.31
N GLU A 234 -16.50 -14.69 3.09
CA GLU A 234 -17.39 -13.59 2.71
C GLU A 234 -16.80 -12.73 1.60
N LEU A 235 -15.47 -12.54 1.57
CA LEU A 235 -14.79 -11.88 0.44
C LEU A 235 -14.99 -12.66 -0.87
N PHE A 236 -14.89 -14.00 -0.85
CA PHE A 236 -15.21 -14.80 -2.02
C PHE A 236 -16.69 -14.67 -2.43
N ASP A 237 -17.62 -14.67 -1.47
CA ASP A 237 -19.05 -14.48 -1.74
C ASP A 237 -19.31 -13.08 -2.33
N PHE A 238 -18.66 -12.06 -1.81
CA PHE A 238 -18.74 -10.70 -2.34
C PHE A 238 -18.25 -10.64 -3.81
N MET A 239 -17.08 -11.21 -4.10
CA MET A 239 -16.52 -11.19 -5.46
C MET A 239 -17.35 -12.03 -6.45
N ALA A 240 -17.94 -13.14 -6.00
CA ALA A 240 -18.84 -13.95 -6.82
C ALA A 240 -20.09 -13.14 -7.21
N ARG A 241 -20.72 -12.46 -6.24
CA ARG A 241 -21.89 -11.60 -6.50
C ARG A 241 -21.56 -10.48 -7.49
N ARG A 242 -20.38 -9.82 -7.33
CA ARG A 242 -19.92 -8.82 -8.31
C ARG A 242 -19.78 -9.39 -9.72
N GLY A 243 -19.36 -10.64 -9.85
CA GLY A 243 -19.26 -11.36 -11.13
C GLY A 243 -20.59 -11.91 -11.65
N GLY A 244 -21.73 -11.61 -10.99
CA GLY A 244 -23.06 -12.08 -11.38
C GLY A 244 -23.35 -13.55 -11.00
N ARG A 245 -22.59 -14.11 -10.05
CA ARG A 245 -22.83 -15.46 -9.48
C ARG A 245 -23.43 -15.34 -8.10
N THR A 246 -24.28 -16.28 -7.70
CA THR A 246 -24.91 -16.26 -6.39
C THR A 246 -23.89 -16.62 -5.31
N LYS A 247 -23.75 -17.88 -4.97
CA LYS A 247 -22.82 -18.34 -3.91
C LYS A 247 -22.00 -19.50 -4.47
N PRO A 248 -20.67 -19.34 -4.63
CA PRO A 248 -19.86 -20.42 -5.17
C PRO A 248 -19.70 -21.54 -4.14
N ALA A 249 -19.61 -22.79 -4.60
CA ALA A 249 -19.14 -23.86 -3.76
C ALA A 249 -17.70 -23.58 -3.30
N LYS A 250 -17.39 -23.87 -2.05
CA LYS A 250 -16.05 -23.64 -1.46
C LYS A 250 -15.44 -24.98 -1.05
N LEU A 251 -14.21 -25.22 -1.51
CA LEU A 251 -13.41 -26.36 -1.09
C LEU A 251 -12.34 -25.86 -0.09
N HIS A 252 -12.56 -26.12 1.17
CA HIS A 252 -11.61 -25.78 2.23
C HIS A 252 -10.44 -26.76 2.21
N LEU A 253 -9.25 -26.23 1.94
CA LEU A 253 -8.02 -27.02 1.83
C LEU A 253 -7.18 -26.91 3.11
N PRO A 254 -6.69 -28.01 3.67
CA PRO A 254 -5.79 -27.98 4.81
C PRO A 254 -4.58 -27.08 4.55
N LEU A 255 -4.22 -26.21 5.51
CA LEU A 255 -3.11 -25.25 5.35
C LEU A 255 -1.78 -25.93 5.01
N GLY A 256 -1.52 -27.12 5.55
CA GLY A 256 -0.33 -27.90 5.23
C GLY A 256 -0.24 -28.26 3.73
N LEU A 257 -1.37 -28.61 3.12
CA LEU A 257 -1.43 -28.93 1.69
C LEU A 257 -1.21 -27.67 0.84
N VAL A 258 -1.88 -26.57 1.19
CA VAL A 258 -1.70 -25.28 0.50
C VAL A 258 -0.28 -24.76 0.67
N GLY A 259 0.33 -24.92 1.86
CA GLY A 259 1.71 -24.56 2.13
C GLY A 259 2.73 -25.38 1.33
N ALA A 260 2.49 -26.69 1.18
CA ALA A 260 3.32 -27.53 0.32
C ALA A 260 3.24 -27.10 -1.15
N ALA A 261 2.03 -26.83 -1.65
CA ALA A 261 1.83 -26.28 -2.99
C ALA A 261 2.51 -24.91 -3.15
N ALA A 262 2.32 -24.00 -2.18
CA ALA A 262 2.92 -22.67 -2.23
C ALA A 262 4.46 -22.71 -2.33
N ARG A 263 5.14 -23.67 -1.70
CA ARG A 263 6.60 -23.84 -1.83
C ARG A 263 7.01 -24.17 -3.27
N LEU A 264 6.16 -24.84 -4.02
CA LEU A 264 6.41 -25.13 -5.44
C LEU A 264 6.19 -23.93 -6.36
N SER A 265 5.63 -22.80 -5.85
CA SER A 265 5.44 -21.56 -6.62
C SER A 265 6.75 -20.97 -7.16
N ALA A 266 7.86 -21.43 -6.62
CA ALA A 266 9.20 -21.07 -7.10
C ALA A 266 9.53 -21.64 -8.50
N VAL A 267 8.92 -22.77 -8.88
CA VAL A 267 9.20 -23.51 -10.12
C VAL A 267 7.93 -23.79 -10.94
N LEU A 268 6.76 -23.68 -10.34
CA LEU A 268 5.47 -23.88 -10.98
C LEU A 268 4.63 -22.59 -10.92
N PRO A 269 3.72 -22.36 -11.89
CA PRO A 269 2.87 -21.16 -11.93
C PRO A 269 1.72 -21.21 -10.89
N ILE A 270 2.07 -21.40 -9.63
CA ILE A 270 1.12 -21.42 -8.52
C ILE A 270 0.80 -19.97 -8.11
N PRO A 271 -0.47 -19.61 -7.98
CA PRO A 271 -0.88 -18.22 -7.80
C PRO A 271 -0.61 -17.64 -6.39
N ILE A 272 -0.14 -18.48 -5.45
CA ILE A 272 0.14 -18.08 -4.06
C ILE A 272 1.57 -18.50 -3.68
N THR A 273 2.30 -17.59 -3.03
CA THR A 273 3.61 -17.87 -2.43
C THR A 273 3.46 -18.25 -0.94
N PRO A 274 4.49 -18.88 -0.31
CA PRO A 274 4.45 -19.12 1.13
C PRO A 274 4.22 -17.85 1.96
N ASP A 275 4.82 -16.75 1.55
CA ASP A 275 4.70 -15.45 2.22
C ASP A 275 3.28 -14.88 2.12
N GLN A 276 2.67 -14.97 0.93
CA GLN A 276 1.28 -14.59 0.73
C GLN A 276 0.31 -15.49 1.49
N LEU A 277 0.60 -16.79 1.63
CA LEU A 277 -0.20 -17.68 2.45
C LEU A 277 -0.14 -17.28 3.93
N ALA A 278 1.05 -16.96 4.46
CA ALA A 278 1.19 -16.46 5.82
C ALA A 278 0.35 -15.19 6.05
N MET A 279 0.39 -14.25 5.09
CA MET A 279 -0.44 -13.03 5.15
C MET A 279 -1.96 -13.32 5.13
N LEU A 280 -2.41 -14.38 4.44
CA LEU A 280 -3.83 -14.76 4.36
C LEU A 280 -4.34 -15.50 5.60
N THR A 281 -3.45 -16.05 6.41
CA THR A 281 -3.80 -16.78 7.63
C THR A 281 -3.78 -15.92 8.89
N GLU A 282 -3.24 -14.71 8.82
CA GLU A 282 -3.26 -13.72 9.90
C GLU A 282 -4.45 -12.75 9.74
N PRO A 283 -5.15 -12.38 10.84
CA PRO A 283 -6.17 -11.32 10.78
C PRO A 283 -5.58 -10.00 10.31
N ASN A 284 -6.27 -9.36 9.35
CA ASN A 284 -5.88 -8.06 8.81
C ASN A 284 -6.96 -7.03 9.14
N ILE A 285 -7.11 -6.77 10.44
CA ILE A 285 -8.11 -5.88 11.04
C ILE A 285 -7.44 -4.97 12.08
N THR A 286 -8.01 -3.79 12.31
CA THR A 286 -7.55 -2.82 13.31
C THR A 286 -8.71 -2.07 13.94
N ASP A 287 -8.50 -1.58 15.17
CA ASP A 287 -9.40 -0.67 15.87
C ASP A 287 -8.87 0.78 15.85
N ASP A 288 -7.81 1.05 15.08
CA ASP A 288 -7.26 2.40 14.94
C ASP A 288 -8.19 3.30 14.12
N THR A 289 -8.78 4.28 14.77
CA THR A 289 -9.68 5.26 14.14
C THR A 289 -9.05 6.65 14.02
N ARG A 290 -7.79 6.84 14.42
CA ARG A 290 -7.12 8.17 14.41
C ARG A 290 -7.11 8.81 13.03
N TRP A 291 -7.02 8.04 11.98
CA TRP A 291 -7.01 8.51 10.60
C TRP A 291 -8.37 9.10 10.13
N HIS A 292 -9.48 8.80 10.84
CA HIS A 292 -10.80 9.37 10.54
C HIS A 292 -10.82 10.89 10.73
N ARG A 293 -9.87 11.47 11.47
CA ARG A 293 -9.68 12.93 11.54
C ARG A 293 -9.50 13.55 10.15
N TRP A 294 -8.83 12.87 9.24
CA TRP A 294 -8.55 13.34 7.88
C TRP A 294 -9.51 12.77 6.83
N VAL A 295 -10.08 11.61 7.08
CA VAL A 295 -11.04 10.94 6.19
C VAL A 295 -12.27 10.55 7.03
N ALA A 296 -13.18 11.49 7.20
CA ALA A 296 -14.30 11.33 8.14
C ALA A 296 -15.35 10.29 7.73
N ALA A 297 -15.47 10.00 6.43
CA ALA A 297 -16.45 9.06 5.88
C ALA A 297 -15.77 8.03 4.96
N PRO A 298 -15.08 7.02 5.53
CA PRO A 298 -14.46 5.97 4.73
C PRO A 298 -15.45 5.19 3.89
N GLN A 299 -15.07 4.88 2.67
CA GLN A 299 -15.89 4.12 1.74
C GLN A 299 -16.01 2.66 2.19
N ASN A 300 -17.23 2.12 2.14
CA ASN A 300 -17.48 0.70 2.36
C ASN A 300 -17.26 -0.11 1.07
N LEU A 301 -17.11 -1.43 1.22
CA LEU A 301 -16.86 -2.32 0.10
C LEU A 301 -18.03 -2.37 -0.89
N ALA A 302 -19.27 -2.15 -0.43
CA ALA A 302 -20.47 -2.11 -1.28
C ALA A 302 -20.50 -0.89 -2.21
N SER A 303 -19.81 0.20 -1.84
CA SER A 303 -19.68 1.41 -2.68
C SER A 303 -18.75 1.23 -3.87
N TRP A 304 -17.97 0.15 -3.91
CA TRP A 304 -17.06 -0.12 -5.04
C TRP A 304 -17.88 -0.44 -6.30
N PRO A 305 -17.86 0.41 -7.37
CA PRO A 305 -18.68 0.22 -8.56
C PRO A 305 -18.45 -1.15 -9.20
N ALA A 306 -19.51 -1.81 -9.63
CA ALA A 306 -19.38 -3.02 -10.45
C ALA A 306 -18.65 -2.66 -11.75
N GLU A 307 -17.72 -3.51 -12.20
CA GLU A 307 -17.10 -3.33 -13.50
C GLU A 307 -18.19 -3.35 -14.57
N GLN A 308 -18.28 -2.28 -15.36
CA GLN A 308 -19.08 -2.31 -16.57
C GLN A 308 -18.46 -3.36 -17.48
N LYS A 309 -19.23 -4.40 -17.84
CA LYS A 309 -18.78 -5.35 -18.88
C LYS A 309 -18.49 -4.51 -20.13
N PRO A 310 -17.32 -4.66 -20.76
CA PRO A 310 -17.12 -4.02 -22.06
C PRO A 310 -18.26 -4.47 -22.96
N ASN A 311 -18.96 -3.50 -23.57
CA ASN A 311 -19.96 -3.79 -24.59
C ASN A 311 -19.29 -4.71 -25.62
N ARG A 312 -19.85 -5.93 -25.75
CA ARG A 312 -19.41 -6.91 -26.77
C ARG A 312 -19.73 -6.39 -28.16
#